data_db628203f15399efd5bccf6460616e4a
#
_entry.id   db628203f15399efd5bccf6460616e4a
#
_cell.length_a   1.000
_cell.length_b   1.000
_cell.length_c   1.000
_cell.angle_alpha   90.00
_cell.angle_beta   90.00
_cell.angle_gamma   90.00
#
_symmetry.space_group_name_H-M   'P 1'
#
loop_
_entity.id
_entity.type
_entity.pdbx_description
1 polymer ?
#
loop_
_entity_poly.entity_id
_entity_poly.type
_entity_poly.pdbx_seq_one_letter_code
_entity_poly.pdbx_strand_id
1 'polypeptide(L)'
;MDSRQKWAKRVGEIFNTMPRDGNNAVWLPRKEMEDKFSDLIENRGVHICLDGPTGTGKSSLAFTVLNKLKIKYKLIQIAKSTDWLEFCKMLVLPNSNEESSVSAKIEVGLDKLLPQGKFEFSYGAKGRPADDLALTEAIISKWSEHDVCKMMAKENLLLFIDDFERANDNLVSNISDMCKLLTQSYKNTYAKIIIVGTGTICKRLFEANPSLESRLEQISLGTLPTPNHSWKFLLMGFEALGLAHPANDKLSKLDELYECIQYAYEAANGLPKSLNELGRKISLEGFGRKRVSPSDIKNVASQIPLENLKRYKSEFPKIYKCVENNPAVRSVLQHLYEEGIGHIHNWTDVEAFLLETFPVEQIEQAICELVEVNFLVKTGLSGDVLFVSNPSLAHTLGVIVSYPDKYKIPAIHRRGQLVLPFLKKDIEQSLIPANKAN
;
A
#
# COMPACT_ATOMS: atom_id res chain seq x y z
N MET A 1 -4.78 -29.13 -17.59
CA MET A 1 -5.51 -28.25 -16.63
C MET A 1 -6.99 -28.49 -16.78
N ASP A 2 -7.69 -28.80 -15.70
CA ASP A 2 -9.14 -28.93 -15.73
C ASP A 2 -9.83 -27.55 -15.88
N SER A 3 -11.14 -27.54 -16.11
CA SER A 3 -11.90 -26.31 -16.31
C SER A 3 -11.87 -25.39 -15.08
N ARG A 4 -11.82 -25.95 -13.86
CA ARG A 4 -11.75 -25.22 -12.60
C ARG A 4 -10.38 -24.56 -12.42
N GLN A 5 -9.30 -25.23 -12.78
CA GLN A 5 -7.95 -24.67 -12.72
C GLN A 5 -7.77 -23.53 -13.71
N LYS A 6 -8.29 -23.65 -14.94
CA LYS A 6 -8.29 -22.57 -15.93
C LYS A 6 -9.07 -21.36 -15.44
N TRP A 7 -10.23 -21.59 -14.82
CA TRP A 7 -11.01 -20.53 -14.22
C TRP A 7 -10.29 -19.85 -13.08
N ALA A 8 -9.75 -20.60 -12.14
CA ALA A 8 -8.99 -20.04 -11.01
C ALA A 8 -7.78 -19.21 -11.45
N LYS A 9 -7.08 -19.63 -12.52
CA LYS A 9 -5.99 -18.86 -13.12
C LYS A 9 -6.51 -17.53 -13.67
N ARG A 10 -7.58 -17.56 -14.48
CA ARG A 10 -8.18 -16.33 -15.06
C ARG A 10 -8.68 -15.37 -13.98
N VAL A 11 -9.33 -15.89 -12.94
CA VAL A 11 -9.75 -15.08 -11.78
C VAL A 11 -8.55 -14.44 -11.09
N GLY A 12 -7.44 -15.16 -10.90
CA GLY A 12 -6.20 -14.64 -10.33
C GLY A 12 -5.52 -13.59 -11.22
N GLU A 13 -5.67 -13.68 -12.54
CA GLU A 13 -5.18 -12.67 -13.48
C GLU A 13 -6.00 -11.37 -13.40
N ILE A 14 -7.33 -11.47 -13.25
CA ILE A 14 -8.22 -10.31 -13.15
C ILE A 14 -8.17 -9.67 -11.76
N PHE A 15 -8.37 -10.45 -10.71
CA PHE A 15 -8.32 -10.00 -9.32
C PHE A 15 -6.94 -10.30 -8.72
N ASN A 16 -5.93 -9.56 -9.17
CA ASN A 16 -4.56 -9.69 -8.72
C ASN A 16 -4.21 -8.63 -7.68
N THR A 17 -3.49 -8.99 -6.63
CA THR A 17 -3.04 -8.06 -5.58
C THR A 17 -1.67 -7.44 -5.85
N MET A 18 -0.99 -7.87 -6.91
CA MET A 18 0.31 -7.27 -7.31
C MET A 18 0.11 -5.89 -7.94
N PRO A 19 1.08 -4.98 -7.83
CA PRO A 19 1.04 -3.68 -8.51
C PRO A 19 0.79 -3.84 -10.01
N ARG A 20 0.00 -2.94 -10.58
CA ARG A 20 -0.48 -3.03 -11.95
C ARG A 20 -0.17 -1.76 -12.72
N ASP A 21 0.05 -1.91 -14.00
CA ASP A 21 0.43 -0.86 -14.93
C ASP A 21 -0.74 -0.12 -15.59
N GLY A 22 -1.95 -0.25 -15.06
CA GLY A 22 -3.14 0.40 -15.60
C GLY A 22 -3.75 -0.25 -16.84
N ASN A 23 -3.09 -1.25 -17.44
CA ASN A 23 -3.64 -2.02 -18.58
C ASN A 23 -4.54 -3.17 -18.14
N ASN A 24 -4.83 -3.28 -16.86
CA ASN A 24 -5.63 -4.36 -16.30
C ASN A 24 -7.12 -4.04 -16.35
N ALA A 25 -7.92 -5.08 -16.50
CA ALA A 25 -9.38 -5.01 -16.55
C ALA A 25 -10.01 -4.34 -15.32
N VAL A 26 -9.30 -4.33 -14.19
CA VAL A 26 -9.77 -3.74 -12.94
C VAL A 26 -8.83 -2.62 -12.52
N TRP A 27 -9.07 -1.44 -13.04
CA TRP A 27 -8.42 -0.20 -12.64
C TRP A 27 -9.47 0.91 -12.48
N LEU A 28 -9.62 1.42 -11.28
CA LEU A 28 -10.47 2.58 -11.03
C LEU A 28 -9.59 3.84 -11.01
N PRO A 29 -9.70 4.72 -12.02
CA PRO A 29 -8.89 5.93 -12.08
C PRO A 29 -9.11 6.84 -10.88
N ARG A 30 -8.02 7.38 -10.35
CA ARG A 30 -8.00 8.44 -9.33
C ARG A 30 -7.48 9.71 -9.99
N LYS A 31 -8.31 10.27 -10.85
CA LYS A 31 -7.93 11.31 -11.80
C LYS A 31 -7.16 12.45 -11.16
N GLU A 32 -7.64 13.00 -10.06
CA GLU A 32 -6.96 14.09 -9.35
C GLU A 32 -5.54 13.71 -8.93
N MET A 33 -5.35 12.51 -8.37
CA MET A 33 -4.03 12.02 -7.95
C MET A 33 -3.13 11.67 -9.13
N GLU A 34 -3.73 11.12 -10.22
CA GLU A 34 -3.00 10.84 -11.46
C GLU A 34 -2.51 12.13 -12.11
N ASP A 35 -3.37 13.16 -12.18
CA ASP A 35 -3.05 14.47 -12.74
C ASP A 35 -1.96 15.16 -11.91
N LYS A 36 -2.12 15.23 -10.58
CA LYS A 36 -1.09 15.76 -9.67
C LYS A 36 0.25 15.04 -9.82
N PHE A 37 0.24 13.70 -9.90
CA PHE A 37 1.46 12.93 -10.08
C PHE A 37 2.12 13.20 -11.44
N SER A 38 1.32 13.34 -12.52
CA SER A 38 1.79 13.68 -13.85
C SER A 38 2.47 15.04 -13.88
N ASP A 39 1.83 16.05 -13.29
CA ASP A 39 2.39 17.42 -13.19
C ASP A 39 3.73 17.41 -12.44
N LEU A 40 3.82 16.65 -11.36
CA LEU A 40 5.05 16.54 -10.58
C LEU A 40 6.16 15.78 -11.32
N ILE A 41 5.82 14.84 -12.17
CA ILE A 41 6.81 14.16 -13.03
C ILE A 41 7.44 15.14 -14.00
N GLU A 42 6.68 16.04 -14.59
CA GLU A 42 7.17 17.05 -15.53
C GLU A 42 7.92 18.21 -14.85
N ASN A 43 7.64 18.46 -13.58
CA ASN A 43 8.27 19.55 -12.82
C ASN A 43 9.71 19.18 -12.43
N ARG A 44 10.71 19.88 -13.00
CA ARG A 44 12.13 19.67 -12.69
C ARG A 44 12.47 20.16 -11.28
N GLY A 45 13.43 19.49 -10.66
CA GLY A 45 13.96 19.90 -9.34
C GLY A 45 13.05 19.56 -8.15
N VAL A 46 12.01 18.73 -8.38
CA VAL A 46 11.12 18.22 -7.33
C VAL A 46 11.09 16.71 -7.40
N HIS A 47 11.27 16.05 -6.26
CA HIS A 47 11.09 14.60 -6.09
C HIS A 47 9.68 14.31 -5.58
N ILE A 48 9.26 13.05 -5.64
CA ILE A 48 7.91 12.66 -5.28
C ILE A 48 7.93 11.59 -4.19
N CYS A 49 7.14 11.80 -3.14
CA CYS A 49 6.87 10.81 -2.12
C CYS A 49 5.39 10.38 -2.21
N LEU A 50 5.16 9.11 -2.54
CA LEU A 50 3.83 8.50 -2.48
C LEU A 50 3.69 7.73 -1.17
N ASP A 51 2.85 8.22 -0.29
CA ASP A 51 2.61 7.55 0.99
C ASP A 51 1.14 7.16 1.19
N GLY A 52 0.87 6.51 2.31
CA GLY A 52 -0.47 6.07 2.69
C GLY A 52 -0.51 4.60 3.13
N PRO A 53 -1.67 4.11 3.56
CA PRO A 53 -1.82 2.75 4.05
C PRO A 53 -1.43 1.68 3.03
N THR A 54 -1.00 0.51 3.52
CA THR A 54 -0.70 -0.63 2.65
C THR A 54 -1.95 -1.10 1.91
N GLY A 55 -1.81 -1.33 0.59
CA GLY A 55 -2.90 -1.85 -0.23
C GLY A 55 -3.80 -0.80 -0.86
N THR A 56 -3.50 0.50 -0.70
CA THR A 56 -4.25 1.60 -1.31
C THR A 56 -3.98 1.78 -2.81
N GLY A 57 -2.96 1.12 -3.36
CA GLY A 57 -2.64 1.15 -4.80
C GLY A 57 -1.61 2.20 -5.20
N LYS A 58 -0.72 2.64 -4.28
CA LYS A 58 0.36 3.62 -4.54
C LYS A 58 1.23 3.26 -5.74
N SER A 59 1.86 2.10 -5.69
CA SER A 59 2.73 1.63 -6.79
C SER A 59 1.95 1.45 -8.10
N SER A 60 0.69 0.98 -8.03
CA SER A 60 -0.17 0.84 -9.22
C SER A 60 -0.51 2.20 -9.84
N LEU A 61 -0.79 3.23 -9.04
CA LEU A 61 -1.01 4.60 -9.52
C LEU A 61 0.23 5.11 -10.26
N ALA A 62 1.39 4.99 -9.63
CA ALA A 62 2.64 5.44 -10.23
C ALA A 62 2.94 4.72 -11.55
N PHE A 63 2.86 3.38 -11.58
CA PHE A 63 3.08 2.61 -12.81
C PHE A 63 2.09 2.98 -13.92
N THR A 64 0.80 3.19 -13.57
CA THR A 64 -0.21 3.63 -14.53
C THR A 64 0.18 4.95 -15.19
N VAL A 65 0.57 5.94 -14.41
CA VAL A 65 0.95 7.26 -14.93
C VAL A 65 2.26 7.19 -15.73
N LEU A 66 3.30 6.53 -15.18
CA LEU A 66 4.58 6.38 -15.89
C LEU A 66 4.43 5.71 -17.24
N ASN A 67 3.59 4.67 -17.32
CA ASN A 67 3.31 3.98 -18.58
C ASN A 67 2.49 4.85 -19.55
N LYS A 68 1.48 5.58 -19.08
CA LYS A 68 0.73 6.56 -19.90
C LYS A 68 1.66 7.62 -20.51
N LEU A 69 2.59 8.13 -19.73
CA LEU A 69 3.59 9.12 -20.15
C LEU A 69 4.76 8.50 -20.94
N LYS A 70 4.82 7.17 -21.05
CA LYS A 70 5.91 6.42 -21.69
C LYS A 70 7.29 6.75 -21.11
N ILE A 71 7.35 7.04 -19.82
CA ILE A 71 8.59 7.38 -19.13
C ILE A 71 9.30 6.10 -18.70
N LYS A 72 10.57 6.00 -19.04
CA LYS A 72 11.44 4.92 -18.57
C LYS A 72 11.89 5.19 -17.15
N TYR A 73 11.85 4.16 -16.31
CA TYR A 73 12.27 4.25 -14.91
C TYR A 73 13.03 2.99 -14.50
N LYS A 74 13.86 3.11 -13.49
CA LYS A 74 14.50 1.99 -12.79
C LYS A 74 13.74 1.72 -11.51
N LEU A 75 13.19 0.52 -11.36
CA LEU A 75 12.52 0.08 -10.13
C LEU A 75 13.53 -0.55 -9.18
N ILE A 76 13.56 -0.08 -7.94
CA ILE A 76 14.27 -0.70 -6.82
C ILE A 76 13.26 -0.99 -5.72
N GLN A 77 13.18 -2.23 -5.28
CA GLN A 77 12.34 -2.65 -4.16
C GLN A 77 13.21 -2.86 -2.93
N ILE A 78 12.92 -2.12 -1.85
CA ILE A 78 13.72 -2.15 -0.63
C ILE A 78 13.35 -3.35 0.24
N ALA A 79 14.35 -4.12 0.64
CA ALA A 79 14.26 -5.15 1.67
C ALA A 79 14.90 -4.65 2.98
N LYS A 80 14.60 -5.28 4.12
CA LYS A 80 15.23 -4.92 5.41
C LYS A 80 16.76 -5.06 5.41
N SER A 81 17.26 -5.94 4.56
CA SER A 81 18.71 -6.17 4.39
C SER A 81 19.36 -5.22 3.41
N THR A 82 18.61 -4.38 2.71
CA THR A 82 19.16 -3.48 1.70
C THR A 82 19.98 -2.38 2.37
N ASP A 83 21.28 -2.41 2.17
CA ASP A 83 22.23 -1.35 2.50
C ASP A 83 22.59 -0.52 1.26
N TRP A 84 23.49 0.43 1.41
CA TRP A 84 23.92 1.30 0.31
C TRP A 84 24.57 0.53 -0.84
N LEU A 85 25.41 -0.46 -0.54
CA LEU A 85 26.07 -1.26 -1.57
C LEU A 85 25.05 -2.09 -2.36
N GLU A 86 24.12 -2.74 -1.67
CA GLU A 86 23.07 -3.53 -2.31
C GLU A 86 22.14 -2.63 -3.15
N PHE A 87 21.81 -1.44 -2.65
CA PHE A 87 21.07 -0.43 -3.40
C PHE A 87 21.79 -0.05 -4.70
N CYS A 88 23.07 0.26 -4.65
CA CYS A 88 23.89 0.58 -5.83
C CYS A 88 23.98 -0.60 -6.80
N LYS A 89 24.07 -1.84 -6.30
CA LYS A 89 24.01 -3.06 -7.14
C LYS A 89 22.67 -3.16 -7.87
N MET A 90 21.56 -3.00 -7.17
CA MET A 90 20.22 -3.04 -7.78
C MET A 90 20.02 -1.94 -8.81
N LEU A 91 20.66 -0.78 -8.63
CA LEU A 91 20.59 0.32 -9.57
C LEU A 91 21.29 0.00 -10.89
N VAL A 92 22.44 -0.64 -10.84
CA VAL A 92 23.33 -0.90 -12.00
C VAL A 92 23.03 -2.23 -12.68
N LEU A 93 22.74 -3.27 -11.89
CA LEU A 93 22.53 -4.61 -12.41
C LEU A 93 21.09 -4.79 -12.93
N PRO A 94 20.87 -5.56 -14.00
CA PRO A 94 19.53 -5.92 -14.43
C PRO A 94 18.86 -6.80 -13.36
N ASN A 95 17.56 -6.58 -13.13
CA ASN A 95 16.80 -7.46 -12.26
C ASN A 95 16.75 -8.87 -12.87
N SER A 96 17.09 -9.88 -12.10
CA SER A 96 17.15 -11.29 -12.55
C SER A 96 15.80 -11.86 -13.03
N ASN A 97 14.70 -11.14 -12.87
CA ASN A 97 13.33 -11.54 -13.23
C ASN A 97 12.74 -10.77 -14.41
N GLU A 98 13.49 -9.90 -15.10
CA GLU A 98 12.99 -9.19 -16.27
C GLU A 98 13.26 -10.00 -17.56
N GLU A 99 12.52 -11.08 -17.76
CA GLU A 99 12.29 -11.69 -19.09
C GLU A 99 11.18 -10.97 -19.88
N SER A 100 10.79 -9.76 -19.56
CA SER A 100 9.76 -9.05 -20.30
C SER A 100 10.21 -7.67 -20.76
N SER A 101 10.60 -7.61 -22.04
CA SER A 101 10.32 -6.61 -23.07
C SER A 101 10.66 -5.13 -22.87
N VAL A 102 11.30 -4.68 -21.82
CA VAL A 102 11.99 -3.39 -21.83
C VAL A 102 13.41 -3.62 -21.31
N SER A 103 14.24 -4.25 -22.12
CA SER A 103 15.69 -4.09 -22.02
C SER A 103 16.00 -2.63 -22.32
N ALA A 104 15.80 -1.73 -21.35
CA ALA A 104 16.57 -0.51 -21.35
C ALA A 104 18.02 -0.98 -21.24
N LYS A 105 18.70 -1.02 -22.38
CA LYS A 105 20.14 -0.99 -22.41
C LYS A 105 20.52 0.32 -21.72
N ILE A 106 20.63 0.29 -20.39
CA ILE A 106 21.45 1.25 -19.70
C ILE A 106 22.85 0.82 -20.12
N GLU A 107 23.30 1.30 -21.27
CA GLU A 107 24.71 1.41 -21.55
C GLU A 107 25.22 2.40 -20.53
N VAL A 108 25.40 1.92 -19.30
CA VAL A 108 26.13 2.65 -18.30
C VAL A 108 27.51 2.79 -18.90
N GLY A 109 27.83 3.98 -19.39
CA GLY A 109 29.16 4.30 -19.84
C GLY A 109 30.12 4.30 -18.65
N LEU A 110 30.27 3.14 -18.01
CA LEU A 110 31.33 2.86 -17.03
C LEU A 110 32.71 3.18 -17.58
N ASP A 111 32.86 3.07 -18.91
CA ASP A 111 34.09 3.43 -19.64
C ASP A 111 34.54 4.87 -19.45
N LYS A 112 33.64 5.80 -19.08
CA LYS A 112 33.95 7.22 -18.87
C LYS A 112 34.05 7.60 -17.40
N LEU A 113 33.69 6.73 -16.48
CA LEU A 113 33.84 6.94 -15.03
C LEU A 113 35.13 6.33 -14.49
N LEU A 114 35.79 5.46 -15.25
CA LEU A 114 37.07 4.89 -14.91
C LEU A 114 38.19 5.68 -15.56
N PRO A 115 39.24 6.06 -14.82
CA PRO A 115 40.45 6.62 -15.43
C PRO A 115 41.12 5.55 -16.27
N GLN A 116 41.02 5.66 -17.58
CA GLN A 116 41.77 4.91 -18.61
C GLN A 116 41.65 3.38 -18.54
N GLY A 117 40.53 2.84 -18.94
CA GLY A 117 40.38 1.42 -19.29
C GLY A 117 39.14 1.22 -20.15
N LYS A 118 39.33 0.82 -21.39
CA LYS A 118 38.21 0.45 -22.28
C LYS A 118 37.60 -0.85 -21.78
N PHE A 119 36.43 -0.76 -21.15
CA PHE A 119 35.60 -1.93 -20.86
C PHE A 119 34.34 -1.85 -21.71
N GLU A 120 34.25 -2.65 -22.74
CA GLU A 120 33.02 -2.91 -23.47
C GLU A 120 32.14 -3.87 -22.67
N PHE A 121 31.11 -3.37 -22.02
CA PHE A 121 30.05 -4.20 -21.43
C PHE A 121 29.02 -4.55 -22.52
N SER A 122 29.21 -5.65 -23.22
CA SER A 122 28.17 -6.24 -24.06
C SER A 122 27.22 -7.07 -23.18
N TYR A 123 25.99 -6.59 -23.02
CA TYR A 123 24.93 -7.33 -22.34
C TYR A 123 24.39 -8.44 -23.25
N GLY A 124 25.00 -9.61 -23.20
CA GLY A 124 24.50 -10.85 -23.77
C GLY A 124 24.11 -11.80 -22.65
N ALA A 125 22.89 -12.29 -22.67
CA ALA A 125 22.27 -13.09 -21.61
C ALA A 125 22.79 -14.54 -21.49
N LYS A 126 24.10 -14.80 -21.54
CA LYS A 126 24.66 -16.12 -21.22
C LYS A 126 26.10 -15.97 -20.71
N GLY A 127 26.29 -16.25 -19.40
CA GLY A 127 27.58 -16.59 -18.83
C GLY A 127 28.58 -15.45 -18.71
N ARG A 128 28.43 -14.56 -17.71
CA ARG A 128 29.54 -13.68 -17.32
C ARG A 128 30.56 -14.47 -16.52
N PRO A 129 31.85 -14.24 -16.75
CA PRO A 129 32.89 -14.73 -15.84
C PRO A 129 32.68 -14.16 -14.43
N ALA A 130 32.90 -14.96 -13.41
CA ALA A 130 32.79 -14.54 -11.98
C ALA A 130 33.69 -13.33 -11.67
N ASP A 131 34.76 -13.15 -12.40
CA ASP A 131 35.72 -12.06 -12.27
C ASP A 131 35.14 -10.69 -12.62
N ASP A 132 34.25 -10.60 -13.61
CA ASP A 132 33.59 -9.33 -13.99
C ASP A 132 32.58 -8.84 -12.95
N LEU A 133 31.90 -9.75 -12.26
CA LEU A 133 31.00 -9.44 -11.18
C LEU A 133 31.75 -8.90 -9.96
N ALA A 134 32.86 -9.55 -9.57
CA ALA A 134 33.67 -9.13 -8.43
C ALA A 134 34.30 -7.74 -8.69
N LEU A 135 34.76 -7.48 -9.90
CA LEU A 135 35.29 -6.16 -10.28
C LEU A 135 34.20 -5.08 -10.24
N THR A 136 32.99 -5.39 -10.76
CA THR A 136 31.84 -4.47 -10.73
C THR A 136 31.47 -4.15 -9.28
N GLU A 137 31.41 -5.14 -8.40
CA GLU A 137 31.13 -4.94 -6.98
C GLU A 137 32.21 -4.10 -6.28
N ALA A 138 33.48 -4.34 -6.59
CA ALA A 138 34.58 -3.55 -6.04
C ALA A 138 34.55 -2.08 -6.48
N ILE A 139 34.06 -1.78 -7.67
CA ILE A 139 33.85 -0.42 -8.16
C ILE A 139 32.65 0.23 -7.46
N ILE A 140 31.51 -0.47 -7.44
CA ILE A 140 30.26 0.03 -6.85
C ILE A 140 30.42 0.26 -5.36
N SER A 141 31.21 -0.55 -4.65
CA SER A 141 31.47 -0.38 -3.22
C SER A 141 32.13 0.94 -2.83
N LYS A 142 32.69 1.67 -3.81
CA LYS A 142 33.32 3.00 -3.62
C LYS A 142 32.42 4.15 -4.04
N TRP A 143 31.23 3.85 -4.53
CA TRP A 143 30.31 4.89 -4.99
C TRP A 143 29.75 5.69 -3.82
N SER A 144 29.85 7.02 -3.94
CA SER A 144 29.15 7.98 -3.12
C SER A 144 27.79 8.33 -3.72
N GLU A 145 26.96 9.03 -2.95
CA GLU A 145 25.69 9.60 -3.41
C GLU A 145 25.90 10.53 -4.62
N HIS A 146 27.04 11.25 -4.62
CA HIS A 146 27.40 12.13 -5.75
C HIS A 146 27.64 11.36 -7.05
N ASP A 147 28.30 10.18 -6.98
CA ASP A 147 28.56 9.34 -8.16
C ASP A 147 27.27 8.81 -8.73
N VAL A 148 26.35 8.34 -7.85
CA VAL A 148 25.02 7.88 -8.23
C VAL A 148 24.22 9.02 -8.87
N CYS A 149 24.18 10.20 -8.26
CA CYS A 149 23.47 11.35 -8.80
C CYS A 149 24.02 11.80 -10.15
N LYS A 150 25.36 11.79 -10.33
CA LYS A 150 26.00 12.10 -11.60
C LYS A 150 25.62 11.13 -12.70
N MET A 151 25.55 9.84 -12.39
CA MET A 151 25.09 8.82 -13.31
C MET A 151 23.62 9.03 -13.68
N MET A 152 22.74 9.20 -12.67
CA MET A 152 21.32 9.46 -12.89
C MET A 152 21.09 10.70 -13.76
N ALA A 153 21.82 11.79 -13.49
CA ALA A 153 21.71 13.03 -14.25
C ALA A 153 22.11 12.87 -15.70
N LYS A 154 23.21 12.13 -15.96
CA LYS A 154 23.70 11.87 -17.30
C LYS A 154 22.70 11.10 -18.15
N GLU A 155 22.05 10.10 -17.55
CA GLU A 155 21.06 9.22 -18.21
C GLU A 155 19.63 9.77 -18.15
N ASN A 156 19.40 10.94 -17.52
CA ASN A 156 18.06 11.46 -17.19
C ASN A 156 17.18 10.36 -16.54
N LEU A 157 17.78 9.61 -15.63
CA LEU A 157 17.16 8.43 -15.05
C LEU A 157 16.11 8.81 -14.02
N LEU A 158 14.91 8.28 -14.18
CA LEU A 158 13.88 8.28 -13.14
C LEU A 158 14.04 7.03 -12.29
N LEU A 159 14.29 7.21 -11.01
CA LEU A 159 14.45 6.15 -10.02
C LEU A 159 13.17 5.98 -9.23
N PHE A 160 12.59 4.79 -9.26
CA PHE A 160 11.40 4.42 -8.51
C PHE A 160 11.79 3.48 -7.38
N ILE A 161 11.63 3.93 -6.14
CA ILE A 161 11.98 3.17 -4.92
C ILE A 161 10.70 2.73 -4.22
N ASP A 162 10.42 1.44 -4.17
CA ASP A 162 9.23 0.87 -3.53
C ASP A 162 9.57 0.21 -2.18
N ASP A 163 8.57 0.06 -1.31
CA ASP A 163 8.69 -0.50 0.05
C ASP A 163 9.71 0.28 0.94
N PHE A 164 9.84 1.59 0.76
CA PHE A 164 10.87 2.41 1.39
C PHE A 164 10.78 2.46 2.93
N GLU A 165 9.64 2.13 3.53
CA GLU A 165 9.50 1.99 4.97
C GLU A 165 10.43 0.91 5.57
N ARG A 166 10.97 0.03 4.74
CA ARG A 166 11.92 -1.02 5.15
C ARG A 166 13.38 -0.55 5.17
N ALA A 167 13.67 0.63 4.61
CA ALA A 167 15.02 1.18 4.58
C ALA A 167 15.55 1.42 6.00
N ASN A 168 16.81 1.09 6.22
CA ASN A 168 17.51 1.49 7.44
C ASN A 168 17.86 2.99 7.40
N ASP A 169 18.22 3.57 8.55
CA ASP A 169 18.43 5.02 8.67
C ASP A 169 19.60 5.53 7.83
N ASN A 170 20.64 4.70 7.64
CA ASN A 170 21.77 5.06 6.76
C ASN A 170 21.29 5.19 5.31
N LEU A 171 20.48 4.24 4.81
CA LEU A 171 19.94 4.31 3.46
C LEU A 171 18.97 5.50 3.31
N VAL A 172 18.17 5.78 4.34
CA VAL A 172 17.29 6.98 4.35
C VAL A 172 18.12 8.26 4.23
N SER A 173 19.22 8.39 4.97
CA SER A 173 20.15 9.52 4.88
C SER A 173 20.74 9.66 3.46
N ASN A 174 21.27 8.56 2.91
CA ASN A 174 21.86 8.58 1.58
C ASN A 174 20.85 8.99 0.49
N ILE A 175 19.61 8.46 0.54
CA ILE A 175 18.57 8.86 -0.41
C ILE A 175 18.14 10.32 -0.23
N SER A 176 18.07 10.79 1.01
CA SER A 176 17.81 12.20 1.33
C SER A 176 18.87 13.12 0.72
N ASP A 177 20.15 12.76 0.87
CA ASP A 177 21.26 13.50 0.28
C ASP A 177 21.26 13.44 -1.25
N MET A 178 20.91 12.33 -1.85
CA MET A 178 20.69 12.21 -3.30
C MET A 178 19.61 13.16 -3.79
N CYS A 179 18.46 13.22 -3.13
CA CYS A 179 17.38 14.16 -3.47
C CYS A 179 17.88 15.60 -3.46
N LYS A 180 18.62 15.98 -2.43
CA LYS A 180 19.23 17.30 -2.33
C LYS A 180 20.24 17.57 -3.45
N LEU A 181 21.16 16.64 -3.70
CA LEU A 181 22.20 16.77 -4.72
C LEU A 181 21.60 16.91 -6.13
N LEU A 182 20.61 16.08 -6.47
CA LEU A 182 19.94 16.15 -7.78
C LEU A 182 19.28 17.51 -7.99
N THR A 183 18.60 18.06 -7.00
CA THR A 183 17.94 19.38 -7.12
C THR A 183 18.90 20.55 -7.13
N GLN A 184 20.05 20.47 -6.46
CA GLN A 184 21.03 21.55 -6.40
C GLN A 184 22.00 21.54 -7.58
N SER A 185 22.65 20.39 -7.81
CA SER A 185 23.74 20.28 -8.76
C SER A 185 23.30 19.88 -10.18
N TYR A 186 22.14 19.24 -10.30
CA TYR A 186 21.64 18.66 -11.56
C TYR A 186 20.24 19.15 -11.94
N LYS A 187 19.85 20.35 -11.49
CA LYS A 187 18.51 20.94 -11.67
C LYS A 187 18.02 21.03 -13.12
N ASN A 188 18.92 21.00 -14.09
CA ASN A 188 18.59 21.08 -15.52
C ASN A 188 18.30 19.71 -16.15
N THR A 189 18.43 18.62 -15.40
CA THR A 189 18.16 17.26 -15.86
C THR A 189 16.74 16.82 -15.49
N TYR A 190 16.28 15.74 -16.09
CA TYR A 190 15.02 15.06 -15.71
C TYR A 190 15.26 13.93 -14.70
N ALA A 191 16.49 13.80 -14.17
CA ALA A 191 16.78 12.83 -13.14
C ALA A 191 15.91 13.10 -11.89
N LYS A 192 15.17 12.08 -11.46
CA LYS A 192 14.16 12.20 -10.42
C LYS A 192 14.08 10.94 -9.57
N ILE A 193 13.75 11.12 -8.30
CA ILE A 193 13.47 10.03 -7.38
C ILE A 193 11.98 10.05 -7.02
N ILE A 194 11.33 8.90 -7.18
CA ILE A 194 9.98 8.62 -6.69
C ILE A 194 10.13 7.63 -5.56
N ILE A 195 9.69 7.98 -4.37
CA ILE A 195 9.76 7.16 -3.18
C ILE A 195 8.34 6.72 -2.82
N VAL A 196 8.15 5.42 -2.66
CA VAL A 196 6.85 4.84 -2.33
C VAL A 196 6.95 4.01 -1.06
N GLY A 197 6.02 4.21 -0.16
CA GLY A 197 5.97 3.42 1.07
C GLY A 197 4.79 3.79 1.98
N THR A 198 4.87 3.39 3.22
CA THR A 198 3.85 3.69 4.22
C THR A 198 4.20 4.94 5.04
N GLY A 199 3.22 5.59 5.52
CA GLY A 199 3.07 6.91 6.12
C GLY A 199 4.17 7.61 6.89
N THR A 200 5.23 6.97 7.33
CA THR A 200 6.30 7.66 8.06
C THR A 200 7.48 8.05 7.19
N ILE A 201 7.45 7.69 5.90
CA ILE A 201 8.63 7.86 5.04
C ILE A 201 9.01 9.32 4.81
N CYS A 202 8.04 10.21 4.57
CA CYS A 202 8.31 11.63 4.41
C CYS A 202 8.94 12.22 5.68
N LYS A 203 8.38 11.90 6.85
CA LYS A 203 8.93 12.34 8.13
C LYS A 203 10.37 11.88 8.31
N ARG A 204 10.67 10.61 8.08
CA ARG A 204 12.04 10.07 8.17
C ARG A 204 13.02 10.76 7.22
N LEU A 205 12.59 11.08 5.99
CA LEU A 205 13.40 11.80 5.02
C LEU A 205 13.68 13.24 5.46
N PHE A 206 12.68 13.94 6.02
CA PHE A 206 12.85 15.30 6.54
C PHE A 206 13.69 15.35 7.82
N GLU A 207 13.56 14.37 8.71
CA GLU A 207 14.41 14.23 9.89
C GLU A 207 15.87 13.99 9.50
N ALA A 208 16.11 13.17 8.47
CA ALA A 208 17.45 12.94 7.94
C ALA A 208 18.03 14.19 7.24
N ASN A 209 17.20 14.94 6.51
CA ASN A 209 17.61 16.16 5.81
C ASN A 209 16.46 17.17 5.72
N PRO A 210 16.36 18.13 6.66
CA PRO A 210 15.29 19.13 6.68
C PRO A 210 15.20 20.00 5.40
N SER A 211 16.30 20.12 4.65
CA SER A 211 16.30 20.91 3.41
C SER A 211 15.47 20.28 2.27
N LEU A 212 14.94 19.09 2.45
CA LEU A 212 14.06 18.42 1.49
C LEU A 212 12.64 18.99 1.45
N GLU A 213 12.22 19.74 2.44
CA GLU A 213 10.88 20.30 2.55
C GLU A 213 10.41 21.02 1.28
N SER A 214 11.31 21.75 0.63
CA SER A 214 11.04 22.46 -0.63
C SER A 214 11.36 21.65 -1.90
N ARG A 215 11.77 20.40 -1.79
CA ARG A 215 12.27 19.56 -2.90
C ARG A 215 11.58 18.23 -3.04
N LEU A 216 10.76 17.86 -2.06
CA LEU A 216 10.02 16.61 -2.03
C LEU A 216 8.54 16.89 -1.87
N GLU A 217 7.77 16.59 -2.89
CA GLU A 217 6.32 16.74 -2.86
C GLU A 217 5.66 15.44 -2.42
N GLN A 218 4.75 15.57 -1.48
CA GLN A 218 4.00 14.44 -0.93
C GLN A 218 2.66 14.27 -1.62
N ILE A 219 2.34 13.04 -1.99
CA ILE A 219 1.01 12.62 -2.41
C ILE A 219 0.57 11.48 -1.49
N SER A 220 -0.41 11.74 -0.66
CA SER A 220 -0.95 10.75 0.26
C SER A 220 -2.15 10.04 -0.36
N LEU A 221 -2.09 8.71 -0.43
CA LEU A 221 -3.09 7.88 -1.10
C LEU A 221 -3.90 7.07 -0.10
N GLY A 222 -5.15 7.47 0.13
CA GLY A 222 -6.13 6.75 0.97
C GLY A 222 -6.85 5.63 0.22
N THR A 223 -7.89 5.09 0.85
CA THR A 223 -8.80 4.10 0.26
C THR A 223 -9.70 4.72 -0.82
N LEU A 224 -10.50 3.91 -1.49
CA LEU A 224 -11.55 4.42 -2.39
C LEU A 224 -12.61 5.16 -1.55
N PRO A 225 -13.02 6.37 -1.96
CA PRO A 225 -13.70 7.29 -1.05
C PRO A 225 -15.16 6.92 -0.73
N THR A 226 -15.80 6.07 -1.54
CA THR A 226 -17.20 5.74 -1.32
C THR A 226 -17.52 4.27 -1.56
N PRO A 227 -18.60 3.73 -0.98
CA PRO A 227 -19.10 2.39 -1.27
C PRO A 227 -19.32 2.13 -2.77
N ASN A 228 -19.81 3.13 -3.49
CA ASN A 228 -20.02 3.04 -4.95
C ASN A 228 -18.71 2.84 -5.73
N HIS A 229 -17.61 3.45 -5.31
CA HIS A 229 -16.30 3.22 -5.94
C HIS A 229 -15.82 1.78 -5.72
N SER A 230 -15.99 1.26 -4.51
CA SER A 230 -15.67 -0.13 -4.19
C SER A 230 -16.51 -1.11 -5.01
N TRP A 231 -17.80 -0.82 -5.15
CA TRP A 231 -18.69 -1.61 -5.97
C TRP A 231 -18.32 -1.57 -7.46
N LYS A 232 -18.07 -0.39 -8.00
CA LYS A 232 -17.61 -0.22 -9.39
C LYS A 232 -16.32 -1.01 -9.67
N PHE A 233 -15.39 -1.02 -8.71
CA PHE A 233 -14.16 -1.81 -8.82
C PHE A 233 -14.47 -3.31 -8.97
N LEU A 234 -15.39 -3.85 -8.17
CA LEU A 234 -15.79 -5.26 -8.26
C LEU A 234 -16.51 -5.56 -9.57
N LEU A 235 -17.42 -4.68 -10.00
CA LEU A 235 -18.16 -4.84 -11.27
C LEU A 235 -17.22 -4.97 -12.46
N MET A 236 -16.22 -4.11 -12.56
CA MET A 236 -15.21 -4.19 -13.63
C MET A 236 -14.55 -5.58 -13.69
N GLY A 237 -14.25 -6.18 -12.54
CA GLY A 237 -13.68 -7.51 -12.47
C GLY A 237 -14.65 -8.61 -12.88
N PHE A 238 -15.92 -8.52 -12.45
CA PHE A 238 -16.95 -9.49 -12.83
C PHE A 238 -17.25 -9.42 -14.33
N GLU A 239 -17.35 -8.22 -14.90
CA GLU A 239 -17.52 -8.01 -16.34
C GLU A 239 -16.35 -8.57 -17.15
N ALA A 240 -15.11 -8.32 -16.72
CA ALA A 240 -13.92 -8.88 -17.36
C ALA A 240 -13.87 -10.42 -17.33
N LEU A 241 -14.47 -11.02 -16.32
CA LEU A 241 -14.65 -12.47 -16.23
C LEU A 241 -15.84 -12.99 -17.06
N GLY A 242 -16.71 -12.10 -17.56
CA GLY A 242 -17.96 -12.47 -18.23
C GLY A 242 -19.01 -13.05 -17.27
N LEU A 243 -18.99 -12.60 -16.01
CA LEU A 243 -19.97 -12.98 -15.00
C LEU A 243 -21.17 -12.01 -15.03
N ALA A 244 -22.38 -12.56 -15.07
CA ALA A 244 -23.57 -11.77 -14.76
C ALA A 244 -23.55 -11.39 -13.27
N HIS A 245 -23.99 -10.19 -12.94
CA HIS A 245 -23.98 -9.65 -11.58
C HIS A 245 -25.25 -8.86 -11.25
N PRO A 246 -25.55 -8.57 -9.98
CA PRO A 246 -26.82 -7.96 -9.56
C PRO A 246 -27.14 -6.63 -10.24
N ALA A 247 -26.15 -5.82 -10.60
CA ALA A 247 -26.37 -4.53 -11.26
C ALA A 247 -26.91 -4.68 -12.71
N ASN A 248 -26.69 -5.83 -13.37
CA ASN A 248 -27.20 -6.12 -14.71
C ASN A 248 -28.55 -6.85 -14.68
N ASP A 249 -29.02 -7.24 -13.50
CA ASP A 249 -30.25 -7.99 -13.34
C ASP A 249 -31.43 -7.03 -13.14
N LYS A 250 -32.26 -6.89 -14.16
CA LYS A 250 -33.48 -6.04 -14.10
C LYS A 250 -34.48 -6.50 -13.03
N LEU A 251 -34.30 -7.71 -12.52
CA LEU A 251 -35.14 -8.32 -11.47
C LEU A 251 -34.55 -8.12 -10.07
N SER A 252 -33.30 -7.64 -9.95
CA SER A 252 -32.72 -7.34 -8.63
C SER A 252 -33.46 -6.14 -8.03
N LYS A 253 -34.00 -6.34 -6.83
CA LYS A 253 -34.57 -5.24 -6.06
C LYS A 253 -33.49 -4.22 -5.73
N LEU A 254 -33.81 -2.95 -5.74
CA LEU A 254 -32.87 -1.86 -5.42
C LEU A 254 -32.24 -2.06 -4.03
N ASP A 255 -33.03 -2.57 -3.08
CA ASP A 255 -32.58 -2.88 -1.72
C ASP A 255 -31.49 -3.97 -1.68
N GLU A 256 -31.64 -5.04 -2.49
CA GLU A 256 -30.64 -6.11 -2.58
C GLU A 256 -29.31 -5.60 -3.16
N LEU A 257 -29.37 -4.70 -4.14
CA LEU A 257 -28.18 -4.06 -4.71
C LEU A 257 -27.50 -3.20 -3.69
N TYR A 258 -28.26 -2.39 -2.95
CA TYR A 258 -27.72 -1.55 -1.88
C TYR A 258 -27.05 -2.38 -0.80
N GLU A 259 -27.66 -3.48 -0.36
CA GLU A 259 -27.03 -4.41 0.58
C GLU A 259 -25.71 -4.98 0.03
N CYS A 260 -25.66 -5.37 -1.25
CA CYS A 260 -24.42 -5.87 -1.86
C CYS A 260 -23.30 -4.84 -1.83
N ILE A 261 -23.62 -3.58 -2.15
CA ILE A 261 -22.67 -2.47 -2.12
C ILE A 261 -22.14 -2.28 -0.70
N GLN A 262 -23.02 -2.28 0.28
CA GLN A 262 -22.68 -2.09 1.69
C GLN A 262 -21.81 -3.25 2.20
N TYR A 263 -22.19 -4.50 1.94
CA TYR A 263 -21.38 -5.67 2.32
C TYR A 263 -19.99 -5.66 1.69
N ALA A 264 -19.89 -5.31 0.42
CA ALA A 264 -18.61 -5.23 -0.28
C ALA A 264 -17.71 -4.14 0.31
N TYR A 265 -18.30 -2.99 0.65
CA TYR A 265 -17.56 -1.89 1.27
C TYR A 265 -17.11 -2.25 2.69
N GLU A 266 -18.00 -2.77 3.53
CA GLU A 266 -17.69 -3.21 4.89
C GLU A 266 -16.57 -4.27 4.91
N ALA A 267 -16.59 -5.22 3.97
CA ALA A 267 -15.57 -6.27 3.91
C ALA A 267 -14.19 -5.78 3.48
N ALA A 268 -14.14 -4.75 2.65
CA ALA A 268 -12.88 -4.27 2.03
C ALA A 268 -12.48 -2.87 2.49
N ASN A 269 -13.39 -2.10 3.08
CA ASN A 269 -13.20 -0.70 3.50
C ASN A 269 -12.55 0.17 2.41
N GLY A 270 -12.99 0.00 1.16
CA GLY A 270 -12.43 0.75 0.03
C GLY A 270 -10.97 0.45 -0.30
N LEU A 271 -10.32 -0.52 0.32
CA LEU A 271 -8.95 -0.92 0.01
C LEU A 271 -8.89 -1.72 -1.29
N PRO A 272 -8.21 -1.25 -2.35
CA PRO A 272 -8.09 -1.99 -3.61
C PRO A 272 -7.54 -3.40 -3.44
N LYS A 273 -6.58 -3.61 -2.53
CA LYS A 273 -6.05 -4.93 -2.21
C LYS A 273 -7.12 -5.86 -1.65
N SER A 274 -7.91 -5.39 -0.69
CA SER A 274 -8.99 -6.16 -0.07
C SER A 274 -10.14 -6.40 -1.06
N LEU A 275 -10.44 -5.44 -1.94
CA LEU A 275 -11.41 -5.60 -3.02
C LEU A 275 -10.98 -6.66 -4.03
N ASN A 276 -9.69 -6.75 -4.37
CA ASN A 276 -9.16 -7.82 -5.20
C ASN A 276 -9.33 -9.19 -4.52
N GLU A 277 -9.03 -9.31 -3.23
CA GLU A 277 -9.22 -10.56 -2.48
C GLU A 277 -10.71 -10.94 -2.42
N LEU A 278 -11.59 -9.97 -2.15
CA LEU A 278 -13.04 -10.16 -2.12
C LEU A 278 -13.57 -10.60 -3.49
N GLY A 279 -13.26 -9.85 -4.55
CA GLY A 279 -13.69 -10.16 -5.91
C GLY A 279 -13.22 -11.53 -6.39
N ARG A 280 -11.98 -11.90 -6.04
CA ARG A 280 -11.43 -13.24 -6.31
C ARG A 280 -12.24 -14.34 -5.64
N LYS A 281 -12.55 -14.22 -4.35
CA LYS A 281 -13.32 -15.22 -3.61
C LYS A 281 -14.74 -15.35 -4.16
N ILE A 282 -15.44 -14.23 -4.35
CA ILE A 282 -16.80 -14.22 -4.92
C ILE A 282 -16.80 -14.89 -6.29
N SER A 283 -15.83 -14.59 -7.16
CA SER A 283 -15.74 -15.16 -8.50
C SER A 283 -15.46 -16.66 -8.49
N LEU A 284 -14.72 -17.17 -7.51
CA LEU A 284 -14.48 -18.60 -7.34
C LEU A 284 -15.75 -19.34 -6.87
N GLU A 285 -16.54 -18.74 -5.98
CA GLU A 285 -17.85 -19.28 -5.57
C GLU A 285 -18.84 -19.31 -6.75
N GLY A 286 -18.75 -18.34 -7.66
CA GLY A 286 -19.56 -18.27 -8.87
C GLY A 286 -19.17 -19.27 -9.97
N PHE A 287 -18.12 -20.09 -9.77
CA PHE A 287 -17.67 -21.06 -10.77
C PHE A 287 -18.82 -22.02 -11.20
N GLY A 288 -18.98 -22.19 -12.50
CA GLY A 288 -20.01 -23.05 -13.10
C GLY A 288 -21.37 -22.38 -13.32
N ARG A 289 -21.75 -21.36 -12.52
CA ARG A 289 -23.01 -20.63 -12.66
C ARG A 289 -22.92 -19.44 -13.64
N LYS A 290 -21.71 -18.99 -13.97
CA LYS A 290 -21.42 -17.77 -14.74
C LYS A 290 -22.16 -16.52 -14.21
N ARG A 291 -22.48 -16.52 -12.94
CA ARG A 291 -23.25 -15.47 -12.28
C ARG A 291 -22.78 -15.28 -10.85
N VAL A 292 -22.75 -14.05 -10.40
CA VAL A 292 -22.58 -13.63 -9.01
C VAL A 292 -23.94 -13.20 -8.48
N SER A 293 -24.39 -13.81 -7.39
CA SER A 293 -25.65 -13.45 -6.73
C SER A 293 -25.41 -12.58 -5.49
N PRO A 294 -26.43 -11.84 -5.00
CA PRO A 294 -26.35 -11.13 -3.72
C PRO A 294 -25.91 -12.02 -2.55
N SER A 295 -26.40 -13.25 -2.51
CA SER A 295 -26.02 -14.23 -1.47
C SER A 295 -24.54 -14.61 -1.53
N ASP A 296 -23.94 -14.71 -2.72
CA ASP A 296 -22.50 -15.00 -2.86
C ASP A 296 -21.66 -13.86 -2.25
N ILE A 297 -22.04 -12.64 -2.55
CA ILE A 297 -21.35 -11.43 -2.02
C ILE A 297 -21.47 -11.41 -0.51
N LYS A 298 -22.68 -11.55 0.02
CA LYS A 298 -22.96 -11.54 1.47
C LYS A 298 -22.18 -12.65 2.20
N ASN A 299 -22.20 -13.87 1.67
CA ASN A 299 -21.51 -15.00 2.28
C ASN A 299 -20.00 -14.80 2.34
N VAL A 300 -19.41 -14.38 1.23
CA VAL A 300 -17.94 -14.12 1.19
C VAL A 300 -17.58 -12.93 2.04
N ALA A 301 -18.30 -11.82 1.95
CA ALA A 301 -18.04 -10.61 2.71
C ALA A 301 -18.08 -10.86 4.23
N SER A 302 -19.03 -11.67 4.71
CA SER A 302 -19.16 -12.01 6.13
C SER A 302 -18.01 -12.88 6.66
N GLN A 303 -17.26 -13.57 5.81
CA GLN A 303 -16.13 -14.40 6.22
C GLN A 303 -14.81 -13.61 6.38
N ILE A 304 -14.67 -12.49 5.68
CA ILE A 304 -13.43 -11.71 5.66
C ILE A 304 -13.03 -11.20 7.06
N PRO A 305 -13.90 -10.60 7.87
CA PRO A 305 -13.55 -10.18 9.22
C PRO A 305 -13.06 -11.34 10.09
N LEU A 306 -13.64 -12.54 9.94
CA LEU A 306 -13.23 -13.75 10.67
C LEU A 306 -11.82 -14.21 10.29
N GLU A 307 -11.49 -14.15 9.00
CA GLU A 307 -10.14 -14.48 8.52
C GLU A 307 -9.12 -13.45 8.98
N ASN A 308 -9.47 -12.17 8.95
CA ASN A 308 -8.62 -11.09 9.42
C ASN A 308 -8.36 -11.19 10.94
N LEU A 309 -9.36 -11.58 11.73
CA LEU A 309 -9.16 -11.86 13.15
C LEU A 309 -8.09 -12.92 13.40
N LYS A 310 -8.09 -13.99 12.61
CA LYS A 310 -7.05 -15.03 12.71
C LYS A 310 -5.68 -14.50 12.30
N ARG A 311 -5.64 -13.66 11.25
CA ARG A 311 -4.42 -13.07 10.71
C ARG A 311 -3.75 -12.11 11.70
N TYR A 312 -4.54 -11.25 12.34
CA TYR A 312 -4.04 -10.18 13.23
C TYR A 312 -4.13 -10.49 14.73
N LYS A 313 -4.15 -11.76 15.06
CA LYS A 313 -4.32 -12.24 16.44
C LYS A 313 -3.30 -11.65 17.43
N SER A 314 -2.07 -11.34 16.98
CA SER A 314 -0.99 -10.80 17.81
C SER A 314 -1.13 -9.29 18.08
N GLU A 315 -1.85 -8.55 17.25
CA GLU A 315 -2.01 -7.10 17.35
C GLU A 315 -3.12 -6.71 18.35
N PHE A 316 -4.17 -7.53 18.44
CA PHE A 316 -5.32 -7.25 19.33
C PHE A 316 -4.94 -6.96 20.78
N PRO A 317 -4.07 -7.74 21.44
CA PRO A 317 -3.71 -7.48 22.84
C PRO A 317 -3.04 -6.13 23.07
N LYS A 318 -2.31 -5.62 22.06
CA LYS A 318 -1.62 -4.33 22.13
C LYS A 318 -2.64 -3.18 22.14
N ILE A 319 -3.57 -3.21 21.18
CA ILE A 319 -4.63 -2.20 21.06
C ILE A 319 -5.54 -2.24 22.29
N TYR A 320 -5.87 -3.45 22.77
CA TYR A 320 -6.62 -3.65 24.00
C TYR A 320 -6.03 -2.91 25.21
N LYS A 321 -4.71 -3.06 25.40
CA LYS A 321 -4.00 -2.38 26.48
C LYS A 321 -4.12 -0.86 26.41
N CYS A 322 -4.04 -0.29 25.20
CA CYS A 322 -4.25 1.14 25.01
C CYS A 322 -5.67 1.56 25.40
N VAL A 323 -6.70 0.79 25.00
CA VAL A 323 -8.10 1.08 25.33
C VAL A 323 -8.39 0.96 26.85
N GLU A 324 -7.72 0.02 27.55
CA GLU A 324 -7.86 -0.09 29.00
C GLU A 324 -7.24 1.07 29.77
N ASN A 325 -6.09 1.52 29.30
CA ASN A 325 -5.32 2.56 29.99
C ASN A 325 -5.86 3.97 29.74
N ASN A 326 -6.46 4.21 28.56
CA ASN A 326 -6.91 5.54 28.16
C ASN A 326 -8.30 5.51 27.48
N PRO A 327 -9.36 6.03 28.13
CA PRO A 327 -10.71 6.07 27.56
C PRO A 327 -10.80 6.84 26.23
N ALA A 328 -9.94 7.85 26.02
CA ALA A 328 -9.92 8.62 24.78
C ALA A 328 -9.54 7.75 23.57
N VAL A 329 -8.73 6.69 23.76
CA VAL A 329 -8.39 5.73 22.69
C VAL A 329 -9.63 5.11 22.06
N ARG A 330 -10.62 4.72 22.87
CA ARG A 330 -11.88 4.17 22.37
C ARG A 330 -12.62 5.16 21.48
N SER A 331 -12.70 6.42 21.90
CA SER A 331 -13.40 7.47 21.15
C SER A 331 -12.65 7.82 19.85
N VAL A 332 -11.31 7.82 19.87
CA VAL A 332 -10.50 7.92 18.64
C VAL A 332 -10.85 6.79 17.67
N LEU A 333 -10.85 5.54 18.14
CA LEU A 333 -11.16 4.39 17.29
C LEU A 333 -12.57 4.47 16.70
N GLN A 334 -13.55 4.88 17.52
CA GLN A 334 -14.92 5.03 17.07
C GLN A 334 -15.06 6.13 16.01
N HIS A 335 -14.47 7.28 16.25
CA HIS A 335 -14.48 8.40 15.29
C HIS A 335 -13.84 8.00 13.96
N LEU A 336 -12.65 7.39 13.97
CA LEU A 336 -11.98 6.91 12.77
C LEU A 336 -12.81 5.87 12.01
N TYR A 337 -13.60 5.06 12.72
CA TYR A 337 -14.48 4.09 12.09
C TYR A 337 -15.68 4.78 11.41
N GLU A 338 -16.31 5.75 12.07
CA GLU A 338 -17.47 6.51 11.57
C GLU A 338 -17.08 7.34 10.33
N GLU A 339 -15.93 8.01 10.37
CA GLU A 339 -15.41 8.82 9.26
C GLU A 339 -14.77 7.99 8.12
N GLY A 340 -14.50 6.72 8.36
CA GLY A 340 -13.89 5.83 7.39
C GLY A 340 -12.44 5.48 7.68
N ILE A 341 -12.24 4.31 8.22
CA ILE A 341 -10.94 3.78 8.72
C ILE A 341 -9.80 3.79 7.70
N GLY A 342 -10.12 3.73 6.42
CA GLY A 342 -9.11 3.75 5.36
C GLY A 342 -8.82 5.15 4.83
N HIS A 343 -9.51 6.16 5.33
CA HIS A 343 -9.29 7.53 4.94
C HIS A 343 -8.02 8.10 5.56
N ILE A 344 -7.59 9.20 5.01
CA ILE A 344 -6.57 10.07 5.58
C ILE A 344 -7.33 11.16 6.33
N HIS A 345 -7.05 11.29 7.63
CA HIS A 345 -7.72 12.24 8.50
C HIS A 345 -6.82 13.43 8.78
N ASN A 346 -7.42 14.61 8.89
CA ASN A 346 -6.73 15.78 9.40
C ASN A 346 -6.70 15.72 10.94
N TRP A 347 -5.54 15.91 11.54
CA TRP A 347 -5.39 15.89 13.00
C TRP A 347 -6.29 16.91 13.68
N THR A 348 -6.38 18.13 13.16
CA THR A 348 -7.20 19.19 13.75
C THR A 348 -8.69 18.84 13.78
N ASP A 349 -9.19 18.09 12.80
CA ASP A 349 -10.60 17.67 12.76
C ASP A 349 -10.87 16.59 13.79
N VAL A 350 -9.95 15.62 13.94
CA VAL A 350 -10.03 14.56 14.96
C VAL A 350 -9.93 15.16 16.36
N GLU A 351 -9.02 16.08 16.57
CA GLU A 351 -8.83 16.79 17.84
C GLU A 351 -10.07 17.60 18.21
N ALA A 352 -10.60 18.39 17.27
CA ALA A 352 -11.79 19.22 17.50
C ALA A 352 -13.01 18.37 17.91
N PHE A 353 -13.22 17.23 17.28
CA PHE A 353 -14.29 16.29 17.66
C PHE A 353 -14.11 15.74 19.08
N LEU A 354 -12.90 15.39 19.46
CA LEU A 354 -12.61 14.77 20.75
C LEU A 354 -12.57 15.77 21.91
N LEU A 355 -12.26 17.05 21.64
CA LEU A 355 -12.24 18.13 22.63
C LEU A 355 -13.59 18.38 23.29
N GLU A 356 -14.70 17.95 22.68
CA GLU A 356 -16.02 17.99 23.31
C GLU A 356 -16.12 17.07 24.54
N THR A 357 -15.26 16.04 24.63
CA THR A 357 -15.38 15.00 25.66
C THR A 357 -14.11 14.84 26.50
N PHE A 358 -12.93 15.13 25.96
CA PHE A 358 -11.65 14.87 26.60
C PHE A 358 -10.74 16.11 26.59
N PRO A 359 -9.88 16.31 27.60
CA PRO A 359 -8.86 17.33 27.59
C PRO A 359 -7.76 17.00 26.57
N VAL A 360 -7.10 18.03 26.05
CA VAL A 360 -6.06 17.92 25.00
C VAL A 360 -5.00 16.88 25.34
N GLU A 361 -4.52 16.89 26.58
CA GLU A 361 -3.45 16.00 27.04
C GLU A 361 -3.85 14.51 26.94
N GLN A 362 -5.13 14.19 27.21
CA GLN A 362 -5.62 12.81 27.06
C GLN A 362 -5.76 12.40 25.60
N ILE A 363 -6.14 13.33 24.73
CA ILE A 363 -6.25 13.09 23.29
C ILE A 363 -4.84 12.84 22.70
N GLU A 364 -3.89 13.70 23.02
CA GLU A 364 -2.50 13.55 22.58
C GLU A 364 -1.90 12.23 23.07
N GLN A 365 -2.12 11.89 24.33
CA GLN A 365 -1.67 10.62 24.88
C GLN A 365 -2.31 9.42 24.15
N ALA A 366 -3.61 9.46 23.86
CA ALA A 366 -4.31 8.42 23.14
C ALA A 366 -3.72 8.19 21.72
N ILE A 367 -3.42 9.28 21.02
CA ILE A 367 -2.77 9.20 19.70
C ILE A 367 -1.36 8.64 19.82
N CYS A 368 -0.56 9.12 20.79
CA CYS A 368 0.79 8.60 21.01
C CYS A 368 0.77 7.09 21.28
N GLU A 369 -0.12 6.61 22.17
CA GLU A 369 -0.26 5.19 22.47
C GLU A 369 -0.61 4.36 21.22
N LEU A 370 -1.53 4.86 20.37
CA LEU A 370 -1.91 4.19 19.12
C LEU A 370 -0.79 4.23 18.06
N VAL A 371 0.03 5.27 18.05
CA VAL A 371 1.21 5.37 17.19
C VAL A 371 2.31 4.42 17.66
N GLU A 372 2.58 4.33 18.95
CA GLU A 372 3.57 3.42 19.54
C GLU A 372 3.27 1.94 19.23
N VAL A 373 2.00 1.55 19.28
CA VAL A 373 1.59 0.18 18.88
C VAL A 373 1.48 0.00 17.37
N ASN A 374 1.88 1.01 16.58
CA ASN A 374 1.81 1.03 15.12
C ASN A 374 0.40 0.78 14.56
N PHE A 375 -0.62 1.25 15.27
CA PHE A 375 -2.00 1.23 14.80
C PHE A 375 -2.33 2.49 13.99
N LEU A 376 -1.90 3.65 14.50
CA LEU A 376 -1.98 4.92 13.79
C LEU A 376 -0.60 5.35 13.25
N VAL A 377 -0.64 6.12 12.21
CA VAL A 377 0.50 6.84 11.66
C VAL A 377 0.15 8.32 11.67
N LYS A 378 1.01 9.13 12.28
CA LYS A 378 0.96 10.58 12.25
C LYS A 378 2.05 11.07 11.31
N THR A 379 1.67 11.76 10.25
CA THR A 379 2.56 12.20 9.17
C THR A 379 2.19 13.62 8.71
N GLY A 380 2.83 14.11 7.65
CA GLY A 380 2.75 15.52 7.24
C GLY A 380 3.91 16.32 7.81
N LEU A 381 4.20 17.49 7.22
CA LEU A 381 5.27 18.39 7.65
C LEU A 381 5.07 18.88 9.08
N SER A 382 3.84 19.19 9.45
CA SER A 382 3.41 19.62 10.79
C SER A 382 2.90 18.49 11.69
N GLY A 383 2.87 17.25 11.19
CA GLY A 383 2.26 16.13 11.90
C GLY A 383 0.74 16.20 11.96
N ASP A 384 0.12 16.88 10.99
CA ASP A 384 -1.31 17.17 10.92
C ASP A 384 -2.14 16.10 10.21
N VAL A 385 -1.49 15.09 9.67
CA VAL A 385 -2.14 14.00 8.93
C VAL A 385 -2.11 12.71 9.74
N LEU A 386 -3.27 12.09 9.90
CA LEU A 386 -3.44 10.80 10.57
C LEU A 386 -4.03 9.77 9.62
N PHE A 387 -3.56 8.54 9.70
CA PHE A 387 -4.24 7.40 9.09
C PHE A 387 -3.91 6.10 9.82
N VAL A 388 -4.76 5.10 9.62
CA VAL A 388 -4.57 3.78 10.19
C VAL A 388 -3.52 3.00 9.39
N SER A 389 -2.49 2.50 10.05
CA SER A 389 -1.40 1.75 9.41
C SER A 389 -1.89 0.47 8.72
N ASN A 390 -2.86 -0.21 9.34
CA ASN A 390 -3.49 -1.43 8.85
C ASN A 390 -5.02 -1.30 8.82
N PRO A 391 -5.58 -0.74 7.74
CA PRO A 391 -7.03 -0.55 7.63
C PRO A 391 -7.84 -1.85 7.73
N SER A 392 -7.28 -2.98 7.27
CA SER A 392 -7.96 -4.28 7.38
C SER A 392 -8.13 -4.75 8.82
N LEU A 393 -7.14 -4.52 9.69
CA LEU A 393 -7.23 -4.79 11.12
C LEU A 393 -8.27 -3.89 11.78
N ALA A 394 -8.17 -2.59 11.55
CA ALA A 394 -9.06 -1.61 12.15
C ALA A 394 -10.51 -1.79 11.67
N HIS A 395 -10.72 -2.05 10.37
CA HIS A 395 -12.04 -2.35 9.84
C HIS A 395 -12.64 -3.60 10.48
N THR A 396 -11.84 -4.66 10.63
CA THR A 396 -12.27 -5.89 11.31
C THR A 396 -12.74 -5.61 12.74
N LEU A 397 -12.01 -4.81 13.48
CA LEU A 397 -12.41 -4.36 14.83
C LEU A 397 -13.73 -3.60 14.79
N GLY A 398 -13.86 -2.61 13.92
CA GLY A 398 -15.07 -1.79 13.79
C GLY A 398 -16.30 -2.60 13.40
N VAL A 399 -16.18 -3.51 12.42
CA VAL A 399 -17.30 -4.38 12.01
C VAL A 399 -17.75 -5.30 13.13
N ILE A 400 -16.82 -5.88 13.89
CA ILE A 400 -17.15 -6.73 15.04
C ILE A 400 -17.92 -5.94 16.11
N VAL A 401 -17.46 -4.71 16.38
CA VAL A 401 -18.12 -3.83 17.37
C VAL A 401 -19.51 -3.43 16.92
N SER A 402 -19.68 -3.09 15.63
CA SER A 402 -20.93 -2.56 15.10
C SER A 402 -21.98 -3.65 14.83
N TYR A 403 -21.54 -4.88 14.54
CA TYR A 403 -22.42 -5.97 14.12
C TYR A 403 -22.12 -7.30 14.81
N PRO A 404 -22.14 -7.36 16.16
CA PRO A 404 -21.73 -8.56 16.92
C PRO A 404 -22.59 -9.79 16.57
N ASP A 405 -23.89 -9.61 16.35
CA ASP A 405 -24.82 -10.70 16.04
C ASP A 405 -24.68 -11.25 14.62
N LYS A 406 -24.14 -10.45 13.68
CA LYS A 406 -23.93 -10.80 12.29
C LYS A 406 -22.72 -11.70 12.11
N TYR A 407 -21.69 -11.51 12.91
CA TYR A 407 -20.42 -12.22 12.78
C TYR A 407 -20.26 -13.21 13.93
N LYS A 408 -20.59 -14.48 13.68
CA LYS A 408 -20.31 -15.59 14.62
C LYS A 408 -18.82 -15.86 14.62
N ILE A 409 -18.08 -15.20 15.50
CA ILE A 409 -16.64 -15.34 15.60
C ILE A 409 -16.31 -16.57 16.45
N PRO A 410 -15.53 -17.55 15.96
CA PRO A 410 -15.13 -18.71 16.75
C PRO A 410 -14.38 -18.28 18.00
N ALA A 411 -14.67 -18.92 19.13
CA ALA A 411 -13.98 -18.66 20.37
C ALA A 411 -12.47 -18.82 20.19
N ILE A 412 -11.74 -17.71 20.35
CA ILE A 412 -10.30 -17.76 20.42
C ILE A 412 -9.98 -18.15 21.87
N HIS A 413 -9.84 -19.46 22.13
CA HIS A 413 -9.45 -19.96 23.44
C HIS A 413 -8.17 -19.31 23.92
N ARG A 414 -8.26 -18.61 25.03
CA ARG A 414 -7.16 -17.85 25.59
C ARG A 414 -7.01 -18.12 27.06
N ARG A 415 -5.98 -18.82 27.43
CA ARG A 415 -5.43 -18.67 28.78
C ARG A 415 -4.65 -17.36 28.84
N GLY A 416 -5.18 -16.37 29.57
CA GLY A 416 -4.45 -15.16 29.95
C GLY A 416 -4.31 -14.05 28.89
N GLN A 417 -5.12 -14.01 27.83
CA GLN A 417 -5.11 -12.89 26.87
C GLN A 417 -6.31 -11.97 27.06
N LEU A 418 -6.01 -10.68 27.11
CA LEU A 418 -6.97 -9.61 27.20
C LEU A 418 -7.76 -9.46 25.89
N VAL A 419 -9.04 -9.15 26.01
CA VAL A 419 -9.96 -8.82 24.91
C VAL A 419 -10.29 -7.34 25.03
N LEU A 420 -10.48 -6.63 23.94
CA LEU A 420 -10.83 -5.20 23.95
C LEU A 420 -12.09 -4.95 24.82
N PRO A 421 -12.07 -4.06 25.83
CA PRO A 421 -13.18 -3.92 26.78
C PRO A 421 -14.50 -3.53 26.12
N PHE A 422 -14.46 -2.67 25.09
CA PHE A 422 -15.65 -2.29 24.34
C PHE A 422 -16.15 -3.39 23.40
N LEU A 423 -15.37 -4.46 23.23
CA LEU A 423 -15.73 -5.66 22.49
C LEU A 423 -16.02 -6.85 23.40
N LYS A 424 -15.67 -6.77 24.70
CA LYS A 424 -15.64 -7.92 25.60
C LYS A 424 -16.95 -8.68 25.60
N LYS A 425 -18.06 -7.99 25.78
CA LYS A 425 -19.41 -8.58 25.81
C LYS A 425 -19.81 -9.17 24.47
N ASP A 426 -19.50 -8.46 23.38
CA ASP A 426 -19.92 -8.80 22.03
C ASP A 426 -19.03 -9.90 21.42
N ILE A 427 -17.73 -9.89 21.73
CA ILE A 427 -16.79 -10.94 21.32
C ILE A 427 -17.03 -12.22 22.14
N GLU A 428 -17.23 -12.15 23.44
CA GLU A 428 -17.52 -13.34 24.27
C GLU A 428 -18.77 -14.06 23.76
N GLN A 429 -19.81 -13.32 23.36
CA GLN A 429 -21.03 -13.89 22.79
C GLN A 429 -20.85 -14.41 21.37
N SER A 430 -20.02 -13.77 20.56
CA SER A 430 -19.80 -14.10 19.13
C SER A 430 -18.71 -15.18 18.91
N LEU A 431 -17.84 -15.40 19.91
CA LEU A 431 -16.73 -16.36 19.84
C LEU A 431 -17.14 -17.78 20.25
N ILE A 432 -18.41 -18.01 20.62
CA ILE A 432 -18.93 -19.34 20.92
C ILE A 432 -19.09 -20.13 19.62
N PRO A 433 -18.49 -21.31 19.48
CA PRO A 433 -18.69 -22.14 18.29
C PRO A 433 -20.17 -22.50 18.11
N ALA A 434 -20.67 -22.34 16.90
CA ALA A 434 -22.06 -22.66 16.54
C ALA A 434 -22.45 -24.14 16.82
N ASN A 435 -21.49 -25.01 17.17
CA ASN A 435 -21.67 -26.43 17.43
C ASN A 435 -21.95 -26.79 18.91
N LYS A 436 -22.16 -25.80 19.79
CA LYS A 436 -22.57 -26.08 21.17
C LYS A 436 -23.97 -25.56 21.53
N ALA A 437 -24.78 -25.25 20.52
CA ALA A 437 -26.19 -24.96 20.70
C ALA A 437 -27.02 -26.18 20.19
N ASN A 438 -26.84 -27.32 20.84
CA ASN A 438 -27.78 -28.44 20.90
C ASN A 438 -27.77 -28.98 22.33
#